data_df021a89703d5c4e5d9ce9c75b81eb69
#
_entry.id   df021a89703d5c4e5d9ce9c75b81eb69
#
_cell.length_a   1.000
_cell.length_b   1.000
_cell.length_c   1.000
_cell.angle_alpha   90.00
_cell.angle_beta   90.00
_cell.angle_gamma   90.00
#
_symmetry.space_group_name_H-M   'P 1'
#
loop_
_entity.id
_entity.type
_entity.pdbx_description
1 polymer ?
#
loop_
_entity_poly.entity_id
_entity_poly.type
_entity_poly.pdbx_seq_one_letter_code
_entity_poly.pdbx_strand_id
1 'polypeptide(L)'
;MKVFKLVLISFFLITSANSNSIYNLIKIPNLEIYELKTPNKLKYFYATKPFRLGIQKNIACTNSDQKTYDEKYQIISKNLNRYSKEFLRKINLRYIVMCENLSISGINTAGIPDHIMKTLIIDLKFNEKYFERVLHHELFHIINDSFKELFNEDEWKKFNKPNFKYADCSTCSRKLGLETYKDTNGFFTEYSMTIPSEDMAEVFSHLIIGNYKNSNDETLNKKVKFIQDKLKEIDNSFIF
;
A
#
# COMPACT_ATOMS: atom_id res chain seq x y z
N MET A 1 38.13 45.44 -37.83
CA MET A 1 37.26 45.35 -36.65
C MET A 1 36.48 44.02 -36.73
N LYS A 2 36.87 43.03 -35.92
CA LYS A 2 36.18 41.74 -35.84
C LYS A 2 35.21 41.78 -34.65
N VAL A 3 33.92 41.70 -34.95
CA VAL A 3 32.85 41.65 -33.92
C VAL A 3 32.77 40.24 -33.40
N PHE A 4 33.15 40.05 -32.13
CA PHE A 4 32.98 38.80 -31.40
C PHE A 4 31.51 38.71 -30.97
N LYS A 5 30.73 37.78 -31.56
CA LYS A 5 29.40 37.42 -31.05
C LYS A 5 29.58 36.53 -29.83
N LEU A 6 29.28 37.07 -28.68
CA LEU A 6 29.16 36.31 -27.43
C LEU A 6 27.87 35.49 -27.47
N VAL A 7 27.98 34.18 -27.61
CA VAL A 7 26.85 33.25 -27.48
C VAL A 7 26.68 32.95 -26.00
N LEU A 8 25.67 33.53 -25.38
CA LEU A 8 25.26 33.19 -24.03
C LEU A 8 24.54 31.83 -24.06
N ILE A 9 25.24 30.76 -23.65
CA ILE A 9 24.62 29.46 -23.40
C ILE A 9 24.01 29.56 -21.99
N SER A 10 22.70 29.81 -21.95
CA SER A 10 21.93 29.65 -20.71
C SER A 10 21.79 28.17 -20.36
N PHE A 11 22.61 27.74 -19.41
CA PHE A 11 22.41 26.45 -18.76
C PHE A 11 21.09 26.52 -17.95
N PHE A 12 20.02 25.98 -18.52
CA PHE A 12 18.85 25.60 -17.73
C PHE A 12 19.28 24.45 -16.81
N LEU A 13 19.62 24.78 -15.58
CA LEU A 13 19.63 23.83 -14.48
C LEU A 13 18.18 23.35 -14.31
N ILE A 14 17.84 22.26 -14.95
CA ILE A 14 16.67 21.47 -14.58
C ILE A 14 16.98 20.94 -13.19
N THR A 15 16.63 21.72 -12.16
CA THR A 15 16.50 21.18 -10.83
C THR A 15 15.34 20.18 -10.91
N SER A 16 15.68 18.90 -11.08
CA SER A 16 14.74 17.85 -10.76
C SER A 16 14.30 18.13 -9.32
N ALA A 17 13.06 18.54 -9.17
CA ALA A 17 12.41 18.57 -7.88
C ALA A 17 12.39 17.10 -7.43
N ASN A 18 13.47 16.69 -6.75
CA ASN A 18 13.50 15.44 -6.04
C ASN A 18 12.33 15.50 -5.10
N SER A 19 11.33 14.69 -5.36
CA SER A 19 10.25 14.39 -4.42
C SER A 19 10.92 13.77 -3.19
N ASN A 20 11.36 14.62 -2.28
CA ASN A 20 11.91 14.22 -0.98
C ASN A 20 10.85 13.61 -0.08
N SER A 21 9.78 13.07 -0.66
CA SER A 21 8.62 12.72 0.10
C SER A 21 8.96 11.67 1.15
N ILE A 22 9.24 10.52 0.93
CA ILE A 22 9.32 9.48 1.96
C ILE A 22 10.77 8.97 2.14
N TYR A 23 11.72 9.59 1.47
CA TYR A 23 13.15 9.23 1.45
C TYR A 23 13.83 9.13 2.81
N ASN A 24 13.16 9.53 3.86
CA ASN A 24 13.69 9.49 5.21
C ASN A 24 12.91 8.55 6.14
N LEU A 25 12.06 7.64 5.65
CA LEU A 25 11.38 6.68 6.53
C LEU A 25 12.37 5.86 7.38
N ILE A 26 13.51 5.48 6.81
CA ILE A 26 14.60 4.83 7.56
C ILE A 26 15.31 5.79 8.52
N LYS A 27 15.15 7.10 8.31
CA LYS A 27 15.70 8.16 9.16
C LYS A 27 14.62 8.82 10.02
N ILE A 28 13.48 8.18 10.19
CA ILE A 28 12.44 8.70 11.07
C ILE A 28 13.05 8.84 12.46
N PRO A 29 13.09 10.04 13.02
CA PRO A 29 13.55 10.21 14.38
C PRO A 29 12.61 9.48 15.33
N ASN A 30 13.16 8.95 16.42
CA ASN A 30 12.38 8.28 17.45
C ASN A 30 11.78 6.91 17.05
N LEU A 31 12.36 6.24 16.05
CA LEU A 31 12.09 4.82 15.84
C LEU A 31 13.08 3.97 16.63
N GLU A 32 12.57 2.94 17.26
CA GLU A 32 13.37 1.86 17.85
C GLU A 32 13.07 0.53 17.16
N ILE A 33 14.04 -0.37 17.28
CA ILE A 33 13.93 -1.71 16.71
C ILE A 33 12.99 -2.52 17.61
N TYR A 34 11.95 -3.11 17.01
CA TYR A 34 11.10 -4.08 17.66
C TYR A 34 11.62 -5.50 17.43
N GLU A 35 11.81 -5.90 16.17
CA GLU A 35 12.30 -7.23 15.81
C GLU A 35 13.10 -7.19 14.49
N LEU A 36 14.28 -7.80 14.48
CA LEU A 36 15.17 -7.89 13.31
C LEU A 36 15.30 -9.31 12.75
N LYS A 37 14.99 -10.33 13.55
CA LYS A 37 15.24 -11.73 13.21
C LYS A 37 13.95 -12.47 12.90
N THR A 38 13.32 -12.10 11.78
CA THR A 38 12.10 -12.77 11.32
C THR A 38 12.38 -13.82 10.25
N PRO A 39 11.51 -14.83 10.09
CA PRO A 39 11.68 -15.89 9.07
C PRO A 39 11.80 -15.33 7.65
N ASN A 40 10.98 -14.34 7.30
CA ASN A 40 10.92 -13.71 5.99
C ASN A 40 11.85 -12.49 5.83
N LYS A 41 12.70 -12.19 6.84
CA LYS A 41 13.67 -11.09 6.87
C LYS A 41 13.08 -9.68 6.89
N LEU A 42 11.80 -9.51 7.16
CA LEU A 42 11.25 -8.20 7.50
C LEU A 42 11.84 -7.70 8.81
N LYS A 43 12.02 -6.39 8.91
CA LYS A 43 12.50 -5.72 10.10
C LYS A 43 11.41 -4.81 10.62
N TYR A 44 11.09 -4.96 11.90
CA TYR A 44 10.01 -4.22 12.55
C TYR A 44 10.57 -3.13 13.42
N PHE A 45 9.98 -1.95 13.30
CA PHE A 45 10.29 -0.76 14.07
C PHE A 45 9.03 -0.22 14.70
N TYR A 46 9.16 0.49 15.79
CA TYR A 46 8.05 1.17 16.44
C TYR A 46 8.40 2.61 16.79
N ALA A 47 7.39 3.48 16.83
CA ALA A 47 7.55 4.87 17.21
C ALA A 47 7.63 5.00 18.74
N THR A 48 8.70 5.60 19.27
CA THR A 48 8.84 5.88 20.71
C THR A 48 8.32 7.26 21.09
N LYS A 49 8.16 8.15 20.10
CA LYS A 49 7.58 9.50 20.23
C LYS A 49 6.87 9.86 18.93
N PRO A 50 5.95 10.84 18.97
CA PRO A 50 5.33 11.36 17.75
C PRO A 50 6.37 11.85 16.74
N PHE A 51 6.08 11.62 15.47
CA PHE A 51 6.91 12.12 14.37
C PHE A 51 6.06 12.72 13.24
N ARG A 52 6.73 13.52 12.42
CA ARG A 52 6.18 14.07 11.18
C ARG A 52 7.16 13.91 10.05
N LEU A 53 6.67 13.54 8.88
CA LEU A 53 7.42 13.23 7.67
C LEU A 53 6.77 13.82 6.42
N GLY A 54 7.39 13.53 5.28
CA GLY A 54 6.86 13.87 3.97
C GLY A 54 7.05 15.33 3.60
N ILE A 55 6.45 15.71 2.47
CA ILE A 55 6.50 17.08 1.97
C ILE A 55 5.76 17.98 2.96
N GLN A 56 6.45 19.05 3.41
CA GLN A 56 5.90 19.99 4.40
C GLN A 56 5.41 19.31 5.70
N LYS A 57 5.99 18.16 6.06
CA LYS A 57 5.60 17.39 7.25
C LYS A 57 4.13 16.97 7.25
N ASN A 58 3.60 16.65 6.11
CA ASN A 58 2.19 16.29 5.91
C ASN A 58 1.83 14.87 6.39
N ILE A 59 2.80 14.01 6.64
CA ILE A 59 2.60 12.70 7.26
C ILE A 59 2.83 12.84 8.76
N ALA A 60 1.89 12.42 9.56
CA ALA A 60 1.99 12.44 11.02
C ALA A 60 1.64 11.07 11.60
N CYS A 61 2.35 10.67 12.65
CA CYS A 61 2.06 9.48 13.44
C CYS A 61 2.46 9.68 14.90
N THR A 62 1.81 8.97 15.81
CA THR A 62 2.12 9.00 17.24
C THR A 62 2.68 7.66 17.70
N ASN A 63 3.31 7.65 18.87
CA ASN A 63 3.69 6.41 19.54
C ASN A 63 2.48 5.76 20.20
N SER A 64 2.61 4.48 20.49
CA SER A 64 1.67 3.69 21.29
C SER A 64 2.29 3.25 22.62
N ASP A 65 1.53 2.52 23.41
CA ASP A 65 2.05 1.80 24.58
C ASP A 65 2.62 0.43 24.17
N GLN A 66 3.48 -0.13 25.04
CA GLN A 66 4.15 -1.40 24.77
C GLN A 66 3.17 -2.55 24.56
N LYS A 67 2.09 -2.61 25.32
CA LYS A 67 1.09 -3.67 25.21
C LYS A 67 0.44 -3.67 23.82
N THR A 68 0.07 -2.51 23.33
CA THR A 68 -0.51 -2.37 21.97
C THR A 68 0.51 -2.79 20.91
N TYR A 69 1.80 -2.43 21.05
CA TYR A 69 2.83 -2.89 20.12
C TYR A 69 2.94 -4.41 20.11
N ASP A 70 2.96 -5.06 21.28
CA ASP A 70 3.10 -6.50 21.40
C ASP A 70 1.90 -7.25 20.81
N GLU A 71 0.66 -6.80 21.10
CA GLU A 71 -0.56 -7.38 20.56
C GLU A 71 -0.62 -7.25 19.04
N LYS A 72 -0.39 -6.05 18.52
CA LYS A 72 -0.45 -5.79 17.08
C LYS A 72 0.69 -6.42 16.30
N TYR A 73 1.89 -6.47 16.87
CA TYR A 73 3.01 -7.20 16.26
C TYR A 73 2.67 -8.67 16.02
N GLN A 74 2.01 -9.35 16.96
CA GLN A 74 1.60 -10.74 16.77
C GLN A 74 0.68 -10.91 15.55
N ILE A 75 -0.28 -10.00 15.39
CA ILE A 75 -1.20 -10.03 14.24
C ILE A 75 -0.45 -9.73 12.95
N ILE A 76 0.34 -8.65 12.92
CA ILE A 76 1.08 -8.21 11.73
C ILE A 76 2.09 -9.28 11.30
N SER A 77 2.90 -9.78 12.23
CA SER A 77 3.94 -10.76 11.92
C SER A 77 3.34 -12.10 11.46
N LYS A 78 2.26 -12.57 12.08
CA LYS A 78 1.53 -13.76 11.64
C LYS A 78 1.06 -13.64 10.19
N ASN A 79 0.47 -12.51 9.84
CA ASN A 79 -0.05 -12.26 8.49
C ASN A 79 1.08 -12.09 7.47
N LEU A 80 2.13 -11.32 7.78
CA LEU A 80 3.23 -11.08 6.85
C LEU A 80 4.18 -12.27 6.71
N ASN A 81 4.27 -13.18 7.70
CA ASN A 81 5.05 -14.41 7.60
C ASN A 81 4.48 -15.43 6.59
N ARG A 82 3.28 -15.20 6.06
CA ARG A 82 2.73 -15.98 4.92
C ARG A 82 3.52 -15.75 3.64
N TYR A 83 4.20 -14.61 3.51
CA TYR A 83 4.96 -14.24 2.32
C TYR A 83 6.40 -14.69 2.44
N SER A 84 6.89 -15.37 1.40
CA SER A 84 8.29 -15.82 1.34
C SER A 84 9.26 -14.64 1.35
N LYS A 85 10.47 -14.86 1.85
CA LYS A 85 11.56 -13.86 1.77
C LYS A 85 11.83 -13.44 0.33
N GLU A 86 11.76 -14.38 -0.60
CA GLU A 86 11.99 -14.16 -2.03
C GLU A 86 10.91 -13.26 -2.61
N PHE A 87 9.64 -13.51 -2.30
CA PHE A 87 8.53 -12.66 -2.71
C PHE A 87 8.66 -11.23 -2.17
N LEU A 88 8.89 -11.08 -0.86
CA LEU A 88 9.06 -9.77 -0.23
C LEU A 88 10.24 -8.98 -0.81
N ARG A 89 11.32 -9.67 -1.19
CA ARG A 89 12.45 -9.06 -1.89
C ARG A 89 12.07 -8.60 -3.30
N LYS A 90 11.27 -9.37 -4.04
CA LYS A 90 10.79 -9.01 -5.38
C LYS A 90 9.92 -7.76 -5.35
N ILE A 91 9.01 -7.65 -4.40
CA ILE A 91 8.17 -6.47 -4.21
C ILE A 91 8.88 -5.32 -3.47
N ASN A 92 10.16 -5.49 -3.16
CA ASN A 92 10.99 -4.47 -2.52
C ASN A 92 10.54 -4.04 -1.11
N LEU A 93 9.88 -4.91 -0.33
CA LEU A 93 9.52 -4.64 1.07
C LEU A 93 10.58 -5.19 2.03
N ARG A 94 11.01 -4.36 3.00
CA ARG A 94 12.00 -4.72 4.03
C ARG A 94 11.66 -4.26 5.44
N TYR A 95 10.93 -3.16 5.56
CA TYR A 95 10.72 -2.46 6.82
C TYR A 95 9.24 -2.30 7.11
N ILE A 96 8.86 -2.62 8.33
CA ILE A 96 7.51 -2.34 8.87
C ILE A 96 7.70 -1.33 10.00
N VAL A 97 6.94 -0.24 9.96
CA VAL A 97 6.93 0.79 10.99
C VAL A 97 5.56 0.81 11.64
N MET A 98 5.53 0.59 12.94
CA MET A 98 4.32 0.54 13.76
C MET A 98 4.16 1.85 14.52
N CYS A 99 2.99 2.47 14.40
CA CYS A 99 2.64 3.70 15.11
C CYS A 99 1.12 3.86 15.21
N GLU A 100 0.62 4.90 15.84
CA GLU A 100 -0.81 5.19 15.98
C GLU A 100 -1.20 6.52 15.35
N ASN A 101 -2.49 6.66 15.03
CA ASN A 101 -3.06 7.90 14.48
C ASN A 101 -2.31 8.38 13.23
N LEU A 102 -2.01 7.44 12.34
CA LEU A 102 -1.34 7.73 11.08
C LEU A 102 -2.24 8.57 10.18
N SER A 103 -1.71 9.67 9.66
CA SER A 103 -2.46 10.56 8.78
C SER A 103 -1.58 11.17 7.70
N ILE A 104 -2.20 11.49 6.55
CA ILE A 104 -1.60 12.26 5.46
C ILE A 104 -2.43 13.52 5.27
N SER A 105 -1.81 14.69 5.42
CA SER A 105 -2.50 16.00 5.32
C SER A 105 -3.74 16.11 6.22
N GLY A 106 -3.70 15.46 7.39
CA GLY A 106 -4.80 15.43 8.36
C GLY A 106 -5.89 14.41 8.07
N ILE A 107 -5.78 13.63 7.01
CA ILE A 107 -6.70 12.52 6.70
C ILE A 107 -6.11 11.23 7.29
N ASN A 108 -6.85 10.56 8.16
CA ASN A 108 -6.44 9.29 8.73
C ASN A 108 -6.32 8.21 7.64
N THR A 109 -5.26 7.42 7.71
CA THR A 109 -5.01 6.30 6.80
C THR A 109 -4.58 5.06 7.58
N ALA A 110 -4.88 3.90 7.03
CA ALA A 110 -4.53 2.62 7.62
C ALA A 110 -3.04 2.29 7.51
N GLY A 111 -2.43 2.70 6.40
CA GLY A 111 -1.03 2.50 6.14
C GLY A 111 -0.47 3.50 5.14
N ILE A 112 0.84 3.51 5.02
CA ILE A 112 1.57 4.23 3.97
C ILE A 112 2.56 3.26 3.35
N PRO A 113 2.22 2.70 2.19
CA PRO A 113 3.11 1.85 1.42
C PRO A 113 4.14 2.68 0.66
N ASP A 114 5.40 2.27 0.69
CA ASP A 114 6.47 2.89 -0.11
C ASP A 114 7.47 1.84 -0.61
N HIS A 115 7.30 1.40 -1.84
CA HIS A 115 8.17 0.41 -2.47
C HIS A 115 9.59 0.94 -2.71
N ILE A 116 9.79 2.26 -2.91
CA ILE A 116 11.11 2.88 -3.11
C ILE A 116 11.90 2.83 -1.79
N MET A 117 11.27 3.20 -0.69
CA MET A 117 11.86 3.15 0.64
C MET A 117 11.78 1.77 1.29
N LYS A 118 11.17 0.80 0.59
CA LYS A 118 11.04 -0.59 1.06
C LYS A 118 10.30 -0.71 2.38
N THR A 119 9.35 0.18 2.62
CA THR A 119 8.73 0.39 3.92
C THR A 119 7.21 0.38 3.82
N LEU A 120 6.58 -0.20 4.83
CA LEU A 120 5.16 -0.06 5.09
C LEU A 120 4.99 0.49 6.52
N ILE A 121 4.40 1.68 6.63
CA ILE A 121 3.97 2.23 7.93
C ILE A 121 2.54 1.76 8.16
N ILE A 122 2.21 1.34 9.38
CA ILE A 122 0.89 0.80 9.74
C ILE A 122 0.36 1.55 10.94
N ASP A 123 -0.89 2.02 10.84
CA ASP A 123 -1.65 2.54 11.96
C ASP A 123 -2.22 1.39 12.80
N LEU A 124 -1.74 1.24 14.02
CA LEU A 124 -2.15 0.16 14.93
C LEU A 124 -3.58 0.29 15.43
N LYS A 125 -4.18 1.49 15.36
CA LYS A 125 -5.55 1.79 15.80
C LYS A 125 -6.55 1.94 14.67
N PHE A 126 -6.11 1.84 13.42
CA PHE A 126 -7.04 1.87 12.30
C PHE A 126 -7.99 0.66 12.41
N ASN A 127 -9.24 0.90 12.38
CA ASN A 127 -10.37 -0.03 12.37
C ASN A 127 -10.08 -1.50 12.75
N GLU A 128 -10.24 -1.86 14.02
CA GLU A 128 -9.94 -3.18 14.60
C GLU A 128 -10.59 -4.34 13.82
N LYS A 129 -11.86 -4.17 13.40
CA LYS A 129 -12.64 -5.19 12.68
C LYS A 129 -12.01 -5.61 11.35
N TYR A 130 -11.31 -4.69 10.68
CA TYR A 130 -10.76 -4.92 9.35
C TYR A 130 -9.23 -4.93 9.34
N PHE A 131 -8.57 -4.91 10.50
CA PHE A 131 -7.14 -4.70 10.61
C PHE A 131 -6.31 -5.69 9.78
N GLU A 132 -6.60 -7.00 9.87
CA GLU A 132 -5.88 -8.00 9.09
C GLU A 132 -6.08 -7.82 7.57
N ARG A 133 -7.31 -7.53 7.13
CA ARG A 133 -7.58 -7.27 5.72
C ARG A 133 -6.85 -6.04 5.21
N VAL A 134 -6.91 -4.95 5.97
CA VAL A 134 -6.26 -3.70 5.62
C VAL A 134 -4.75 -3.84 5.53
N LEU A 135 -4.13 -4.63 6.39
CA LEU A 135 -2.70 -4.95 6.28
C LEU A 135 -2.34 -5.54 4.90
N HIS A 136 -3.15 -6.46 4.39
CA HIS A 136 -2.93 -7.03 3.06
C HIS A 136 -3.29 -6.04 1.94
N HIS A 137 -4.30 -5.20 2.14
CA HIS A 137 -4.66 -4.12 1.23
C HIS A 137 -3.47 -3.16 1.01
N GLU A 138 -2.86 -2.67 2.08
CA GLU A 138 -1.70 -1.77 2.01
C GLU A 138 -0.47 -2.47 1.42
N LEU A 139 -0.29 -3.77 1.69
CA LEU A 139 0.75 -4.55 1.05
C LEU A 139 0.56 -4.63 -0.47
N PHE A 140 -0.70 -4.72 -0.94
CA PHE A 140 -0.97 -4.77 -2.38
C PHE A 140 -0.51 -3.49 -3.08
N HIS A 141 -0.63 -2.33 -2.48
CA HIS A 141 -0.11 -1.09 -3.08
C HIS A 141 1.41 -1.16 -3.32
N ILE A 142 2.17 -1.79 -2.42
CA ILE A 142 3.61 -2.05 -2.64
C ILE A 142 3.82 -3.02 -3.82
N ILE A 143 3.01 -4.07 -3.92
CA ILE A 143 3.06 -5.02 -5.03
C ILE A 143 2.76 -4.29 -6.35
N ASN A 144 1.66 -3.55 -6.40
CA ASN A 144 1.22 -2.80 -7.57
C ASN A 144 2.26 -1.77 -8.01
N ASP A 145 2.82 -1.00 -7.08
CA ASP A 145 3.86 -0.01 -7.37
C ASP A 145 5.16 -0.62 -7.86
N SER A 146 5.51 -1.82 -7.36
CA SER A 146 6.71 -2.54 -7.79
C SER A 146 6.56 -3.19 -9.17
N PHE A 147 5.32 -3.45 -9.61
CA PHE A 147 5.00 -4.19 -10.84
C PHE A 147 3.84 -3.52 -11.62
N LYS A 148 3.87 -2.20 -11.79
CA LYS A 148 2.81 -1.41 -12.45
C LYS A 148 2.40 -1.96 -13.83
N GLU A 149 3.36 -2.47 -14.59
CA GLU A 149 3.10 -3.03 -15.92
C GLU A 149 2.23 -4.28 -15.88
N LEU A 150 2.29 -5.06 -14.79
CA LEU A 150 1.47 -6.26 -14.64
C LEU A 150 0.05 -5.94 -14.19
N PHE A 151 -0.13 -4.90 -13.35
CA PHE A 151 -1.42 -4.50 -12.80
C PHE A 151 -1.99 -3.30 -13.55
N ASN A 152 -2.20 -3.49 -14.87
CA ASN A 152 -2.68 -2.43 -15.75
C ASN A 152 -4.12 -2.03 -15.44
N GLU A 153 -4.33 -0.78 -15.04
CA GLU A 153 -5.66 -0.25 -14.67
C GLU A 153 -6.65 -0.24 -15.83
N ASP A 154 -6.20 -0.02 -17.05
CA ASP A 154 -7.11 0.02 -18.22
C ASP A 154 -7.57 -1.40 -18.61
N GLU A 155 -6.77 -2.42 -18.37
CA GLU A 155 -7.18 -3.81 -18.47
C GLU A 155 -8.19 -4.14 -17.37
N TRP A 156 -7.90 -3.75 -16.12
CA TRP A 156 -8.77 -3.96 -14.97
C TRP A 156 -10.16 -3.35 -15.14
N LYS A 157 -10.25 -2.11 -15.64
CA LYS A 157 -11.51 -1.40 -15.89
C LYS A 157 -12.43 -2.17 -16.83
N LYS A 158 -11.90 -2.95 -17.78
CA LYS A 158 -12.67 -3.73 -18.75
C LYS A 158 -13.47 -4.88 -18.14
N PHE A 159 -13.15 -5.32 -16.92
CA PHE A 159 -13.95 -6.33 -16.22
C PHE A 159 -15.29 -5.78 -15.74
N ASN A 160 -15.38 -4.48 -15.50
CA ASN A 160 -16.60 -3.85 -15.01
C ASN A 160 -17.67 -3.72 -16.09
N LYS A 161 -18.93 -3.56 -15.66
CA LYS A 161 -20.04 -3.27 -16.58
C LYS A 161 -19.78 -1.99 -17.35
N PRO A 162 -20.20 -1.87 -18.62
CA PRO A 162 -19.89 -0.71 -19.48
C PRO A 162 -20.34 0.65 -18.93
N ASN A 163 -21.38 0.67 -18.09
CA ASN A 163 -21.92 1.90 -17.49
C ASN A 163 -21.28 2.23 -16.12
N PHE A 164 -20.38 1.40 -15.60
CA PHE A 164 -19.67 1.68 -14.37
C PHE A 164 -18.48 2.61 -14.63
N LYS A 165 -18.30 3.60 -13.74
CA LYS A 165 -17.14 4.50 -13.75
C LYS A 165 -16.59 4.65 -12.35
N TYR A 166 -15.28 4.50 -12.22
CA TYR A 166 -14.56 4.86 -11.01
C TYR A 166 -14.61 6.38 -10.78
N ALA A 167 -14.36 6.79 -9.54
CA ALA A 167 -14.13 8.20 -9.22
C ALA A 167 -12.73 8.65 -9.69
N ASP A 168 -12.48 9.97 -9.63
CA ASP A 168 -11.19 10.54 -10.05
C ASP A 168 -10.06 10.32 -9.02
N CYS A 169 -10.41 10.05 -7.75
CA CYS A 169 -9.45 9.70 -6.70
C CYS A 169 -10.14 8.88 -5.57
N SER A 170 -9.34 8.19 -4.73
CA SER A 170 -9.85 7.35 -3.64
C SER A 170 -10.64 8.13 -2.59
N THR A 171 -10.31 9.40 -2.37
CA THR A 171 -10.98 10.28 -1.40
C THR A 171 -11.96 11.27 -2.03
N CYS A 172 -12.12 11.29 -3.35
CA CYS A 172 -13.05 12.17 -4.07
C CYS A 172 -14.50 11.69 -4.00
N SER A 173 -14.71 10.46 -3.57
CA SER A 173 -16.03 9.83 -3.43
C SER A 173 -16.45 9.81 -1.95
N ARG A 174 -17.76 9.81 -1.70
CA ARG A 174 -18.30 9.53 -0.37
C ARG A 174 -18.41 8.03 -0.07
N LYS A 175 -18.02 7.19 -1.01
CA LYS A 175 -18.11 5.72 -0.96
C LYS A 175 -16.85 5.16 -0.31
N LEU A 176 -16.78 5.22 1.01
CA LEU A 176 -15.60 4.80 1.80
C LEU A 176 -15.90 3.60 2.72
N GLY A 177 -17.05 2.94 2.51
CA GLY A 177 -17.47 1.80 3.32
C GLY A 177 -16.59 0.59 3.14
N LEU A 178 -16.12 0.03 4.26
CA LEU A 178 -15.24 -1.16 4.32
C LEU A 178 -16.02 -2.47 4.57
N GLU A 179 -17.35 -2.40 4.74
CA GLU A 179 -18.18 -3.59 4.90
C GLU A 179 -18.20 -4.42 3.61
N THR A 180 -18.01 -5.72 3.77
CA THR A 180 -18.11 -6.65 2.63
C THR A 180 -19.58 -6.78 2.20
N TYR A 181 -19.84 -6.59 0.93
CA TYR A 181 -21.16 -6.78 0.36
C TYR A 181 -21.60 -8.25 0.45
N LYS A 182 -22.88 -8.48 0.70
CA LYS A 182 -23.48 -9.81 0.57
C LYS A 182 -23.58 -10.24 -0.91
N ASP A 183 -23.99 -9.28 -1.75
CA ASP A 183 -24.06 -9.41 -3.21
C ASP A 183 -23.01 -8.50 -3.83
N THR A 184 -21.91 -9.08 -4.26
CA THR A 184 -20.69 -8.33 -4.61
C THR A 184 -20.81 -7.50 -5.90
N ASN A 185 -21.60 -7.94 -6.89
CA ASN A 185 -21.77 -7.23 -8.17
C ASN A 185 -20.46 -6.71 -8.79
N GLY A 186 -19.39 -7.48 -8.70
CA GLY A 186 -18.05 -7.15 -9.18
C GLY A 186 -17.15 -6.45 -8.17
N PHE A 187 -17.65 -6.13 -6.95
CA PHE A 187 -16.91 -5.39 -5.93
C PHE A 187 -17.13 -6.00 -4.54
N PHE A 188 -16.07 -6.11 -3.75
CA PHE A 188 -16.17 -6.61 -2.39
C PHE A 188 -16.79 -5.60 -1.42
N THR A 189 -16.44 -4.32 -1.58
CA THR A 189 -16.81 -3.24 -0.66
C THR A 189 -17.22 -2.00 -1.43
N GLU A 190 -17.81 -1.04 -0.75
CA GLU A 190 -18.05 0.28 -1.33
C GLU A 190 -16.73 0.96 -1.72
N TYR A 191 -15.69 0.80 -0.91
CA TYR A 191 -14.36 1.36 -1.15
C TYR A 191 -13.71 0.83 -2.44
N SER A 192 -13.97 -0.41 -2.83
CA SER A 192 -13.54 -0.99 -4.12
C SER A 192 -14.01 -0.17 -5.33
N MET A 193 -15.09 0.59 -5.20
CA MET A 193 -15.65 1.36 -6.32
C MET A 193 -15.02 2.76 -6.47
N THR A 194 -14.01 3.10 -5.70
CA THR A 194 -13.38 4.42 -5.73
C THR A 194 -12.44 4.58 -6.92
N ILE A 195 -11.36 3.84 -6.96
CA ILE A 195 -10.40 3.82 -8.08
C ILE A 195 -9.91 2.39 -8.36
N PRO A 196 -9.34 2.10 -9.53
CA PRO A 196 -8.91 0.75 -9.90
C PRO A 196 -7.87 0.15 -8.94
N SER A 197 -6.91 0.93 -8.46
CA SER A 197 -5.88 0.43 -7.55
C SER A 197 -6.45 -0.01 -6.20
N GLU A 198 -7.46 0.72 -5.66
CA GLU A 198 -8.16 0.33 -4.43
C GLU A 198 -9.00 -0.94 -4.66
N ASP A 199 -9.65 -1.06 -5.82
CA ASP A 199 -10.40 -2.25 -6.17
C ASP A 199 -9.49 -3.49 -6.26
N MET A 200 -8.33 -3.38 -6.89
CA MET A 200 -7.34 -4.45 -6.92
C MET A 200 -6.85 -4.82 -5.52
N ALA A 201 -6.59 -3.82 -4.67
CA ALA A 201 -6.14 -4.03 -3.29
C ALA A 201 -7.23 -4.71 -2.43
N GLU A 202 -8.49 -4.34 -2.60
CA GLU A 202 -9.62 -5.00 -1.94
C GLU A 202 -9.75 -6.46 -2.43
N VAL A 203 -9.68 -6.72 -3.74
CA VAL A 203 -9.73 -8.10 -4.27
C VAL A 203 -8.59 -8.94 -3.71
N PHE A 204 -7.36 -8.42 -3.72
CA PHE A 204 -6.21 -9.13 -3.16
C PHE A 204 -6.39 -9.41 -1.67
N SER A 205 -6.75 -8.40 -0.89
CA SER A 205 -6.87 -8.56 0.57
C SER A 205 -7.94 -9.57 0.96
N HIS A 206 -9.11 -9.52 0.31
CA HIS A 206 -10.18 -10.50 0.53
C HIS A 206 -9.79 -11.92 0.11
N LEU A 207 -9.01 -12.06 -0.96
CA LEU A 207 -8.48 -13.36 -1.39
C LEU A 207 -7.53 -13.95 -0.35
N ILE A 208 -6.59 -13.15 0.16
CA ILE A 208 -5.57 -13.59 1.13
C ILE A 208 -6.18 -13.99 2.48
N ILE A 209 -7.18 -13.27 2.98
CA ILE A 209 -7.83 -13.63 4.27
C ILE A 209 -8.90 -14.71 4.13
N GLY A 210 -9.10 -15.26 2.92
CA GLY A 210 -10.05 -16.37 2.68
C GLY A 210 -11.52 -15.97 2.64
N ASN A 211 -11.83 -14.70 2.45
CA ASN A 211 -13.21 -14.21 2.33
C ASN A 211 -13.82 -14.46 0.94
N TYR A 212 -12.99 -14.76 -0.05
CA TYR A 212 -13.49 -15.12 -1.37
C TYR A 212 -13.93 -16.57 -1.40
N LYS A 213 -15.17 -16.79 -1.81
CA LYS A 213 -15.71 -18.09 -2.20
C LYS A 213 -16.14 -17.98 -3.65
N ASN A 214 -15.88 -19.02 -4.46
CA ASN A 214 -16.41 -19.06 -5.83
C ASN A 214 -17.87 -18.68 -5.81
N SER A 215 -18.18 -17.59 -6.49
CA SER A 215 -19.51 -16.99 -6.50
C SER A 215 -20.08 -17.02 -7.92
N ASN A 216 -21.37 -16.76 -8.05
CA ASN A 216 -22.03 -16.55 -9.35
C ASN A 216 -21.70 -15.18 -9.95
N ASP A 217 -20.85 -14.38 -9.29
CA ASP A 217 -20.38 -13.07 -9.76
C ASP A 217 -19.22 -13.24 -10.76
N GLU A 218 -19.56 -13.33 -12.03
CA GLU A 218 -18.57 -13.50 -13.11
C GLU A 218 -17.54 -12.37 -13.17
N THR A 219 -17.95 -11.15 -12.87
CA THR A 219 -17.04 -9.98 -12.86
C THR A 219 -16.00 -10.14 -11.77
N LEU A 220 -16.43 -10.48 -10.56
CA LEU A 220 -15.53 -10.69 -9.45
C LEU A 220 -14.60 -11.89 -9.69
N ASN A 221 -15.12 -12.97 -10.26
CA ASN A 221 -14.31 -14.14 -10.60
C ASN A 221 -13.20 -13.80 -11.61
N LYS A 222 -13.47 -12.96 -12.61
CA LYS A 222 -12.45 -12.47 -13.57
C LYS A 222 -11.39 -11.62 -12.88
N LYS A 223 -11.79 -10.72 -11.98
CA LYS A 223 -10.90 -9.89 -11.18
C LYS A 223 -9.99 -10.73 -10.27
N VAL A 224 -10.56 -11.70 -9.56
CA VAL A 224 -9.80 -12.63 -8.71
C VAL A 224 -8.79 -13.41 -9.55
N LYS A 225 -9.24 -13.98 -10.68
CA LYS A 225 -8.34 -14.70 -11.58
C LYS A 225 -7.19 -13.82 -12.09
N PHE A 226 -7.47 -12.57 -12.48
CA PHE A 226 -6.45 -11.63 -12.89
C PHE A 226 -5.39 -11.44 -11.80
N ILE A 227 -5.79 -11.14 -10.56
CA ILE A 227 -4.86 -10.98 -9.43
C ILE A 227 -4.04 -12.25 -9.21
N GLN A 228 -4.68 -13.43 -9.26
CA GLN A 228 -3.99 -14.71 -9.08
C GLN A 228 -2.95 -14.97 -10.17
N ASP A 229 -3.31 -14.74 -11.42
CA ASP A 229 -2.41 -14.94 -12.55
C ASP A 229 -1.20 -14.00 -12.47
N LYS A 230 -1.43 -12.68 -12.18
CA LYS A 230 -0.35 -11.71 -12.06
C LYS A 230 0.59 -11.97 -10.88
N LEU A 231 0.06 -12.42 -9.75
CA LEU A 231 0.92 -12.79 -8.61
C LEU A 231 1.77 -14.02 -8.92
N LYS A 232 1.26 -14.99 -9.68
CA LYS A 232 2.04 -16.14 -10.15
C LYS A 232 3.10 -15.78 -11.20
N GLU A 233 2.87 -14.74 -12.00
CA GLU A 233 3.91 -14.18 -12.87
C GLU A 233 5.07 -13.60 -12.05
N ILE A 234 4.79 -12.95 -10.92
CA ILE A 234 5.82 -12.43 -10.00
C ILE A 234 6.53 -13.58 -9.28
N ASP A 235 5.76 -14.52 -8.76
CA ASP A 235 6.25 -15.68 -8.01
C ASP A 235 5.36 -16.91 -8.24
N ASN A 236 5.82 -17.87 -9.05
CA ASN A 236 5.07 -19.07 -9.37
C ASN A 236 4.76 -19.94 -8.14
N SER A 237 5.50 -19.77 -7.05
CA SER A 237 5.28 -20.43 -5.76
C SER A 237 4.30 -19.69 -4.83
N PHE A 238 3.72 -18.57 -5.27
CA PHE A 238 2.78 -17.79 -4.46
C PHE A 238 1.54 -18.62 -4.09
N ILE A 239 1.24 -18.66 -2.78
CA ILE A 239 0.10 -19.41 -2.20
C ILE A 239 -0.95 -18.40 -1.72
N PHE A 240 -2.21 -18.66 -2.05
CA PHE A 240 -3.37 -17.86 -1.69
C PHE A 240 -4.05 -18.36 -0.41
#